data_8610e2891c6b0aa43cc2f2fd98fe681a
#
_entry.id   8610e2891c6b0aa43cc2f2fd98fe681a
#
_cell.length_a   1.000
_cell.length_b   1.000
_cell.length_c   1.000
_cell.angle_alpha   90.00
_cell.angle_beta   90.00
_cell.angle_gamma   90.00
#
_symmetry.space_group_name_H-M   'P 1'
#
loop_
_entity.id
_entity.type
_entity.pdbx_description
1 polymer ?
#
loop_
_entity_poly.entity_id
_entity_poly.type
_entity_poly.pdbx_seq_one_letter_code
_entity_poly.pdbx_strand_id
1 'polypeptide(L)'
;MSAYSLSAGQGPAQAHPIESGCMDLPHMGVIRVLGADAVSFLQGQLTQDVALLGQDRAALAAYCNAKGRVQASFIALKRSAEEVLLICSRDSVAPMVKRLSMFVLRAKAKLSDATEEFRMIGLCGSAADALKPGATPWSRMDDGAAMVVFLYPGAGVSRACWLAPAGTPPPTGPELPLAYWHWLSVRSGIAMVGPATFEAFVPQMLNYESVGGVSFKKGCYPGQEVVARSQFRGTIKRRAYLVHAQAPVAVGQEVFDLSDPEQACGLVAAAAPCPDGQGYDAIVSMQTSVAAQGGQLRAAGAQGPSLTLLPLPYPLLEDI
;
A
#
# COMPACT_ATOMS: atom_id res chain seq x y z
N MET A 1 15.60 13.09 -27.86
CA MET A 1 16.00 13.80 -26.65
C MET A 1 15.14 15.05 -26.54
N SER A 2 14.09 15.00 -25.77
CA SER A 2 13.32 16.20 -25.42
C SER A 2 12.86 16.01 -23.98
N ALA A 3 13.48 16.75 -23.06
CA ALA A 3 13.15 16.77 -21.65
C ALA A 3 11.82 17.52 -21.48
N TYR A 4 10.75 16.81 -21.13
CA TYR A 4 9.51 17.42 -20.67
C TYR A 4 9.71 17.91 -19.24
N SER A 5 10.04 19.19 -19.12
CA SER A 5 9.96 19.93 -17.86
C SER A 5 8.49 20.19 -17.56
N LEU A 6 7.91 19.42 -16.61
CA LEU A 6 6.65 19.77 -15.99
C LEU A 6 6.86 21.02 -15.15
N SER A 7 6.38 22.16 -15.63
CA SER A 7 6.28 23.37 -14.82
C SER A 7 5.26 23.11 -13.70
N ALA A 8 5.79 22.87 -12.50
CA ALA A 8 5.02 22.78 -11.28
C ALA A 8 4.39 24.15 -10.98
N GLY A 9 3.09 24.25 -11.18
CA GLY A 9 2.27 25.27 -10.53
C GLY A 9 2.25 24.95 -9.04
N GLN A 10 3.23 25.48 -8.30
CA GLN A 10 3.27 25.38 -6.84
C GLN A 10 2.19 26.30 -6.27
N GLY A 11 1.00 25.77 -6.05
CA GLY A 11 0.15 26.27 -4.98
C GLY A 11 0.84 25.98 -3.64
N PRO A 12 0.73 26.86 -2.62
CA PRO A 12 1.35 26.63 -1.33
C PRO A 12 0.84 25.29 -0.78
N ALA A 13 1.77 24.35 -0.56
CA ALA A 13 1.48 23.14 0.18
C ALA A 13 1.02 23.57 1.57
N GLN A 14 -0.25 23.39 1.89
CA GLN A 14 -0.76 23.64 3.24
C GLN A 14 0.04 22.76 4.19
N ALA A 15 0.82 23.40 5.08
CA ALA A 15 1.59 22.72 6.10
C ALA A 15 0.60 22.21 7.17
N HIS A 16 0.23 20.94 7.06
CA HIS A 16 -0.46 20.26 8.14
C HIS A 16 0.48 20.14 9.35
N PRO A 17 0.00 20.28 10.59
CA PRO A 17 0.83 20.10 11.76
C PRO A 17 1.41 18.67 11.74
N ILE A 18 2.74 18.56 11.87
CA ILE A 18 3.41 17.28 12.02
C ILE A 18 3.14 16.78 13.43
N GLU A 19 2.28 15.79 13.55
CA GLU A 19 2.00 15.16 14.82
C GLU A 19 2.92 13.96 15.02
N SER A 20 3.40 13.79 16.25
CA SER A 20 4.28 12.69 16.64
C SER A 20 3.64 11.88 17.75
N GLY A 21 3.56 10.58 17.58
CA GLY A 21 2.96 9.71 18.58
C GLY A 21 2.66 8.33 18.04
N CYS A 22 1.74 7.64 18.72
CA CYS A 22 1.37 6.27 18.42
C CYS A 22 -0.15 6.08 18.40
N MET A 23 -0.62 5.03 17.73
CA MET A 23 -2.03 4.62 17.71
C MET A 23 -2.16 3.12 17.46
N ASP A 24 -3.17 2.50 18.03
CA ASP A 24 -3.54 1.12 17.68
C ASP A 24 -4.01 1.02 16.22
N LEU A 25 -3.71 -0.10 15.56
CA LEU A 25 -4.08 -0.37 14.18
C LEU A 25 -5.10 -1.52 14.07
N PRO A 26 -6.32 -1.39 14.61
CA PRO A 26 -7.30 -2.47 14.68
C PRO A 26 -7.86 -2.89 13.32
N HIS A 27 -7.70 -2.06 12.29
CA HIS A 27 -8.11 -2.33 10.92
C HIS A 27 -7.14 -3.24 10.16
N MET A 28 -5.97 -3.53 10.76
CA MET A 28 -4.97 -4.45 10.21
C MET A 28 -5.08 -5.82 10.86
N GLY A 29 -4.71 -6.84 10.10
CA GLY A 29 -4.65 -8.20 10.58
C GLY A 29 -3.39 -8.92 10.12
N VAL A 30 -3.12 -10.08 10.70
CA VAL A 30 -1.92 -10.87 10.47
C VAL A 30 -2.28 -12.28 10.03
N ILE A 31 -1.79 -12.69 8.87
CA ILE A 31 -1.79 -14.08 8.44
C ILE A 31 -0.41 -14.65 8.77
N ARG A 32 -0.37 -15.76 9.53
CA ARG A 32 0.84 -16.54 9.73
C ARG A 32 0.91 -17.65 8.70
N VAL A 33 2.06 -17.80 8.06
CA VAL A 33 2.40 -18.96 7.22
C VAL A 33 3.57 -19.68 7.88
N LEU A 34 3.33 -20.90 8.37
CA LEU A 34 4.28 -21.66 9.17
C LEU A 34 4.53 -23.04 8.53
N GLY A 35 5.79 -23.47 8.47
CA GLY A 35 6.24 -24.78 8.02
C GLY A 35 7.46 -24.73 7.12
N ALA A 36 8.09 -25.88 6.92
CA ALA A 36 9.34 -26.00 6.16
C ALA A 36 9.24 -25.44 4.73
N ASP A 37 8.05 -25.44 4.14
CA ASP A 37 7.79 -24.93 2.79
C ASP A 37 7.11 -23.55 2.79
N ALA A 38 7.00 -22.84 3.93
CA ALA A 38 6.30 -21.57 4.01
C ALA A 38 6.83 -20.51 3.02
N VAL A 39 8.16 -20.37 2.95
CA VAL A 39 8.82 -19.41 2.05
C VAL A 39 8.64 -19.83 0.60
N SER A 40 8.89 -21.11 0.25
CA SER A 40 8.76 -21.61 -1.14
C SER A 40 7.32 -21.57 -1.64
N PHE A 41 6.36 -21.85 -0.77
CA PHE A 41 4.93 -21.71 -1.06
C PHE A 41 4.57 -20.25 -1.41
N LEU A 42 4.94 -19.30 -0.56
CA LEU A 42 4.65 -17.87 -0.80
C LEU A 42 5.43 -17.33 -2.00
N GLN A 43 6.64 -17.86 -2.28
CA GLN A 43 7.39 -17.55 -3.48
C GLN A 43 6.59 -17.85 -4.75
N GLY A 44 5.80 -18.90 -4.76
CA GLY A 44 4.93 -19.28 -5.87
C GLY A 44 3.56 -18.57 -5.89
N GLN A 45 3.24 -17.70 -4.90
CA GLN A 45 1.93 -17.06 -4.79
C GLN A 45 1.98 -15.55 -4.93
N LEU A 46 3.02 -14.89 -4.45
CA LEU A 46 3.08 -13.43 -4.32
C LEU A 46 3.92 -12.79 -5.43
N THR A 47 3.67 -11.51 -5.70
CA THR A 47 4.45 -10.71 -6.67
C THR A 47 5.88 -10.44 -6.21
N GLN A 48 6.17 -10.57 -4.92
CA GLN A 48 7.47 -10.25 -4.32
C GLN A 48 8.35 -11.48 -4.17
N ASP A 49 9.67 -11.28 -4.16
CA ASP A 49 10.66 -12.32 -3.90
C ASP A 49 10.79 -12.59 -2.41
N VAL A 50 9.96 -13.51 -1.90
CA VAL A 50 9.96 -13.89 -0.49
C VAL A 50 11.19 -14.75 -0.14
N ALA A 51 11.74 -15.47 -1.10
CA ALA A 51 12.93 -16.29 -0.88
C ALA A 51 14.15 -15.44 -0.53
N LEU A 52 14.34 -14.32 -1.24
CA LEU A 52 15.43 -13.38 -1.00
C LEU A 52 15.13 -12.34 0.10
N LEU A 53 13.91 -12.32 0.65
CA LEU A 53 13.57 -11.40 1.74
C LEU A 53 14.39 -11.74 2.98
N GLY A 54 15.24 -10.80 3.44
CA GLY A 54 15.99 -10.91 4.69
C GLY A 54 15.12 -10.67 5.94
N GLN A 55 15.69 -10.92 7.12
CA GLN A 55 15.01 -10.59 8.39
C GLN A 55 15.14 -9.11 8.79
N ASP A 56 16.02 -8.37 8.13
CA ASP A 56 16.24 -6.94 8.29
C ASP A 56 15.32 -6.06 7.42
N ARG A 57 14.44 -6.71 6.64
CA ARG A 57 13.51 -6.03 5.75
C ARG A 57 12.12 -6.63 5.79
N ALA A 58 11.15 -5.79 5.49
CA ALA A 58 9.82 -6.16 5.04
C ALA A 58 9.69 -5.92 3.53
N ALA A 59 8.60 -6.36 2.94
CA ALA A 59 8.30 -6.05 1.55
C ALA A 59 6.80 -5.89 1.33
N LEU A 60 6.43 -4.91 0.51
CA LEU A 60 5.09 -4.89 -0.08
C LEU A 60 4.98 -6.08 -1.05
N ALA A 61 3.87 -6.77 -1.04
CA ALA A 61 3.58 -7.87 -1.94
C ALA A 61 2.10 -7.87 -2.32
N ALA A 62 1.78 -8.34 -3.52
CA ALA A 62 0.40 -8.58 -3.94
C ALA A 62 0.16 -10.07 -4.20
N TYR A 63 -1.05 -10.51 -3.91
CA TYR A 63 -1.59 -11.77 -4.39
C TYR A 63 -2.54 -11.49 -5.55
N CYS A 64 -2.28 -12.07 -6.70
CA CYS A 64 -3.03 -11.83 -7.93
C CYS A 64 -3.80 -13.07 -8.38
N ASN A 65 -4.88 -12.85 -9.13
CA ASN A 65 -5.51 -13.92 -9.92
C ASN A 65 -4.73 -14.16 -11.24
N ALA A 66 -5.13 -15.17 -12.01
CA ALA A 66 -4.48 -15.51 -13.28
C ALA A 66 -4.52 -14.38 -14.33
N LYS A 67 -5.45 -13.41 -14.19
CA LYS A 67 -5.54 -12.21 -15.04
C LYS A 67 -4.66 -11.05 -14.53
N GLY A 68 -3.79 -11.26 -13.54
CA GLY A 68 -2.92 -10.26 -12.94
C GLY A 68 -3.66 -9.23 -12.06
N ARG A 69 -4.94 -9.47 -11.72
CA ARG A 69 -5.70 -8.58 -10.85
C ARG A 69 -5.39 -8.86 -9.39
N VAL A 70 -5.08 -7.81 -8.65
CA VAL A 70 -4.74 -7.88 -7.22
C VAL A 70 -5.97 -8.23 -6.40
N GLN A 71 -5.89 -9.31 -5.63
CA GLN A 71 -6.93 -9.76 -4.71
C GLN A 71 -6.68 -9.29 -3.28
N ALA A 72 -5.41 -9.16 -2.89
CA ALA A 72 -4.99 -8.60 -1.61
C ALA A 72 -3.56 -8.06 -1.70
N SER A 73 -3.26 -7.09 -0.85
CA SER A 73 -1.90 -6.58 -0.65
C SER A 73 -1.42 -6.92 0.76
N PHE A 74 -0.14 -7.20 0.88
CA PHE A 74 0.50 -7.60 2.13
C PHE A 74 1.77 -6.80 2.38
N ILE A 75 2.06 -6.53 3.65
CA ILE A 75 3.40 -6.27 4.11
C ILE A 75 3.94 -7.62 4.60
N ALA A 76 4.87 -8.20 3.86
CA ALA A 76 5.45 -9.50 4.16
C ALA A 76 6.68 -9.35 5.07
N LEU A 77 6.72 -10.15 6.14
CA LEU A 77 7.77 -10.19 7.15
C LEU A 77 8.26 -11.63 7.30
N LYS A 78 9.54 -11.88 7.05
CA LYS A 78 10.16 -13.20 7.27
C LYS A 78 10.74 -13.24 8.70
N ARG A 79 10.13 -14.05 9.57
CA ARG A 79 10.63 -14.26 10.95
C ARG A 79 11.73 -15.32 11.02
N SER A 80 11.59 -16.36 10.20
CA SER A 80 12.56 -17.44 10.08
C SER A 80 12.49 -18.07 8.69
N ALA A 81 13.26 -19.13 8.44
CA ALA A 81 13.14 -19.93 7.21
C ALA A 81 11.77 -20.61 7.10
N GLU A 82 11.10 -20.85 8.22
CA GLU A 82 9.85 -21.60 8.30
C GLU A 82 8.64 -20.74 8.71
N GLU A 83 8.82 -19.42 8.96
CA GLU A 83 7.73 -18.55 9.38
C GLU A 83 7.75 -17.20 8.66
N VAL A 84 6.63 -16.91 7.99
CA VAL A 84 6.37 -15.61 7.34
C VAL A 84 5.06 -15.07 7.87
N LEU A 85 5.05 -13.77 8.20
CA LEU A 85 3.85 -13.03 8.53
C LEU A 85 3.46 -12.14 7.36
N LEU A 86 2.15 -12.09 7.07
CA LEU A 86 1.56 -11.23 6.06
C LEU A 86 0.59 -10.29 6.76
N ILE A 87 0.93 -9.00 6.83
CA ILE A 87 0.05 -7.97 7.38
C ILE A 87 -0.82 -7.43 6.26
N CYS A 88 -2.13 -7.38 6.46
CA CYS A 88 -3.11 -6.89 5.47
C CYS A 88 -4.31 -6.23 6.16
N SER A 89 -5.29 -5.77 5.38
CA SER A 89 -6.59 -5.38 5.93
C SER A 89 -7.20 -6.53 6.71
N ARG A 90 -7.73 -6.26 7.92
CA ARG A 90 -8.35 -7.26 8.80
C ARG A 90 -9.46 -8.04 8.08
N ASP A 91 -10.27 -7.34 7.29
CA ASP A 91 -11.36 -7.95 6.52
C ASP A 91 -10.87 -8.91 5.42
N SER A 92 -9.60 -8.81 5.03
CA SER A 92 -8.97 -9.69 4.04
C SER A 92 -8.38 -10.97 4.65
N VAL A 93 -8.17 -11.03 5.98
CA VAL A 93 -7.47 -12.15 6.63
C VAL A 93 -8.18 -13.48 6.38
N ALA A 94 -9.42 -13.62 6.83
CA ALA A 94 -10.15 -14.88 6.70
C ALA A 94 -10.35 -15.33 5.24
N PRO A 95 -10.77 -14.45 4.29
CA PRO A 95 -10.84 -14.80 2.88
C PRO A 95 -9.50 -15.26 2.30
N MET A 96 -8.39 -14.59 2.64
CA MET A 96 -7.07 -14.93 2.09
C MET A 96 -6.48 -16.19 2.72
N VAL A 97 -6.66 -16.42 4.02
CA VAL A 97 -6.31 -17.70 4.66
C VAL A 97 -7.02 -18.85 3.95
N LYS A 98 -8.34 -18.73 3.75
CA LYS A 98 -9.13 -19.75 3.05
C LYS A 98 -8.63 -19.96 1.62
N ARG A 99 -8.43 -18.87 0.86
CA ARG A 99 -8.03 -18.94 -0.53
C ARG A 99 -6.63 -19.50 -0.73
N LEU A 100 -5.64 -18.99 -0.01
CA LEU A 100 -4.25 -19.47 -0.14
C LEU A 100 -4.12 -20.92 0.32
N SER A 101 -4.86 -21.35 1.36
CA SER A 101 -4.84 -22.72 1.85
C SER A 101 -5.28 -23.75 0.79
N MET A 102 -6.11 -23.36 -0.18
CA MET A 102 -6.50 -24.25 -1.29
C MET A 102 -5.33 -24.62 -2.21
N PHE A 103 -4.25 -23.83 -2.20
CA PHE A 103 -3.06 -24.06 -3.04
C PHE A 103 -1.90 -24.72 -2.29
N VAL A 104 -2.04 -24.96 -0.99
CA VAL A 104 -0.97 -25.59 -0.18
C VAL A 104 -0.70 -27.02 -0.63
N LEU A 105 -1.72 -27.75 -1.08
CA LEU A 105 -1.66 -29.13 -1.62
C LEU A 105 -0.68 -30.06 -0.87
N ARG A 106 0.58 -30.19 -1.36
CA ARG A 106 1.62 -31.04 -0.81
C ARG A 106 2.68 -30.27 -0.01
N ALA A 107 2.64 -28.94 -0.03
CA ALA A 107 3.61 -28.11 0.68
C ALA A 107 3.44 -28.27 2.21
N LYS A 108 4.56 -28.38 2.92
CA LYS A 108 4.59 -28.37 4.38
C LYS A 108 4.47 -26.93 4.87
N ALA A 109 3.31 -26.32 4.64
CA ALA A 109 2.96 -24.98 5.04
C ALA A 109 1.54 -24.95 5.62
N LYS A 110 1.32 -24.19 6.67
CA LYS A 110 0.00 -23.98 7.28
C LYS A 110 -0.24 -22.48 7.38
N LEU A 111 -1.40 -22.04 6.90
CA LEU A 111 -1.85 -20.67 7.05
C LEU A 111 -2.87 -20.57 8.20
N SER A 112 -2.76 -19.53 9.01
CA SER A 112 -3.69 -19.24 10.08
C SER A 112 -3.89 -17.74 10.26
N ASP A 113 -5.06 -17.34 10.73
CA ASP A 113 -5.27 -16.02 11.30
C ASP A 113 -4.51 -15.94 12.63
N ALA A 114 -3.55 -15.05 12.70
CA ALA A 114 -2.74 -14.79 13.90
C ALA A 114 -2.99 -13.37 14.45
N THR A 115 -4.06 -12.71 14.02
CA THR A 115 -4.33 -11.31 14.36
C THR A 115 -4.36 -11.09 15.87
N GLU A 116 -5.04 -11.96 16.61
CA GLU A 116 -5.18 -11.83 18.06
C GLU A 116 -3.90 -12.23 18.84
N GLU A 117 -2.92 -12.85 18.17
CA GLU A 117 -1.63 -13.20 18.77
C GLU A 117 -0.66 -12.00 18.77
N PHE A 118 -0.99 -10.96 18.04
CA PHE A 118 -0.15 -9.76 17.92
C PHE A 118 -0.93 -8.49 18.25
N ARG A 119 -0.17 -7.50 18.77
CA ARG A 119 -0.61 -6.11 18.84
C ARG A 119 0.12 -5.31 17.76
N MET A 120 -0.60 -4.49 17.02
CA MET A 120 -0.04 -3.60 16.00
C MET A 120 -0.25 -2.14 16.40
N ILE A 121 0.85 -1.39 16.42
CA ILE A 121 0.88 0.05 16.74
C ILE A 121 1.49 0.79 15.55
N GLY A 122 0.80 1.84 15.10
CA GLY A 122 1.37 2.83 14.19
C GLY A 122 2.20 3.85 14.96
N LEU A 123 3.40 4.12 14.50
CA LEU A 123 4.29 5.16 15.03
C LEU A 123 4.48 6.24 13.98
N CYS A 124 4.38 7.51 14.36
CA CYS A 124 4.46 8.65 13.46
C CYS A 124 5.45 9.71 13.95
N GLY A 125 6.11 10.38 13.01
CA GLY A 125 7.03 11.49 13.29
C GLY A 125 8.19 11.07 14.19
N SER A 126 8.51 11.86 15.20
CA SER A 126 9.63 11.60 16.11
C SER A 126 9.53 10.27 16.86
N ALA A 127 8.31 9.72 17.06
CA ALA A 127 8.14 8.38 17.66
C ALA A 127 8.70 7.26 16.75
N ALA A 128 8.61 7.42 15.44
CA ALA A 128 9.23 6.49 14.49
C ALA A 128 10.73 6.77 14.34
N ASP A 129 11.13 8.06 14.24
CA ASP A 129 12.51 8.46 14.01
C ASP A 129 13.42 8.11 15.19
N ALA A 130 12.90 8.14 16.42
CA ALA A 130 13.65 7.78 17.63
C ALA A 130 14.13 6.33 17.65
N LEU A 131 13.40 5.41 16.99
CA LEU A 131 13.79 4.01 16.89
C LEU A 131 14.97 3.81 15.93
N LYS A 132 14.94 4.51 14.79
CA LYS A 132 16.00 4.45 13.78
C LYS A 132 16.01 5.74 12.96
N PRO A 133 16.85 6.71 13.30
CA PRO A 133 16.99 7.93 12.50
C PRO A 133 17.38 7.61 11.05
N GLY A 134 16.70 8.23 10.08
CA GLY A 134 16.97 8.02 8.67
C GLY A 134 16.64 6.62 8.14
N ALA A 135 15.73 5.90 8.79
CA ALA A 135 15.29 4.60 8.32
C ALA A 135 14.74 4.66 6.90
N THR A 136 15.17 3.74 6.05
CA THR A 136 14.64 3.62 4.68
C THR A 136 13.32 2.84 4.68
N PRO A 137 12.38 3.16 3.79
CA PRO A 137 11.16 2.37 3.63
C PRO A 137 11.44 0.88 3.44
N TRP A 138 10.57 0.07 4.02
CA TRP A 138 10.68 -1.39 4.09
C TRP A 138 11.88 -1.92 4.89
N SER A 139 12.71 -1.09 5.51
CA SER A 139 13.66 -1.60 6.50
C SER A 139 12.91 -2.11 7.74
N ARG A 140 13.48 -3.13 8.38
CA ARG A 140 12.96 -3.72 9.61
C ARG A 140 14.05 -3.74 10.67
N MET A 141 13.64 -3.63 11.92
CA MET A 141 14.48 -3.92 13.08
C MET A 141 13.67 -4.66 14.14
N ASP A 142 14.34 -5.32 15.05
CA ASP A 142 13.71 -5.86 16.25
C ASP A 142 13.89 -4.85 17.41
N ASP A 143 12.84 -4.69 18.21
CA ASP A 143 12.79 -3.85 19.41
C ASP A 143 12.26 -4.70 20.57
N GLY A 144 13.15 -5.34 21.32
CA GLY A 144 12.79 -6.33 22.31
C GLY A 144 12.06 -7.53 21.67
N ALA A 145 10.80 -7.76 22.05
CA ALA A 145 9.95 -8.78 21.47
C ALA A 145 9.21 -8.32 20.20
N ALA A 146 9.29 -7.04 19.88
CA ALA A 146 8.58 -6.46 18.74
C ALA A 146 9.44 -6.47 17.47
N MET A 147 8.75 -6.47 16.34
CA MET A 147 9.29 -6.19 15.02
C MET A 147 8.79 -4.81 14.58
N VAL A 148 9.69 -3.94 14.17
CA VAL A 148 9.35 -2.60 13.66
C VAL A 148 9.64 -2.54 12.18
N VAL A 149 8.63 -2.21 11.39
CA VAL A 149 8.74 -2.01 9.93
C VAL A 149 8.61 -0.52 9.64
N PHE A 150 9.64 0.05 9.04
CA PHE A 150 9.58 1.43 8.57
C PHE A 150 8.88 1.49 7.22
N LEU A 151 7.88 2.36 7.14
CA LEU A 151 7.02 2.50 5.97
C LEU A 151 7.42 3.75 5.16
N TYR A 152 6.83 3.88 3.98
CA TYR A 152 6.93 5.14 3.24
C TYR A 152 6.33 6.29 4.06
N PRO A 153 7.01 7.44 4.14
CA PRO A 153 6.49 8.63 4.82
C PRO A 153 5.21 9.11 4.13
N GLY A 154 4.31 9.68 4.91
CA GLY A 154 3.13 10.37 4.40
C GLY A 154 3.21 11.86 4.71
N ALA A 155 3.03 12.74 3.71
CA ALA A 155 3.16 14.20 3.87
C ALA A 155 4.46 14.65 4.56
N GLY A 156 5.57 13.94 4.34
CA GLY A 156 6.87 14.20 4.99
C GLY A 156 7.00 13.66 6.41
N VAL A 157 5.96 13.03 6.97
CA VAL A 157 5.97 12.44 8.31
C VAL A 157 6.46 11.00 8.25
N SER A 158 7.50 10.67 9.02
CA SER A 158 8.02 9.30 9.16
C SER A 158 6.95 8.38 9.76
N ARG A 159 6.93 7.11 9.31
CA ARG A 159 5.95 6.12 9.74
C ARG A 159 6.59 4.77 9.97
N ALA A 160 6.19 4.11 11.05
CA ALA A 160 6.56 2.73 11.28
C ALA A 160 5.36 1.92 11.81
N CYS A 161 5.36 0.62 11.52
CA CYS A 161 4.45 -0.35 12.12
C CYS A 161 5.23 -1.18 13.13
N TRP A 162 4.86 -1.06 14.39
CA TRP A 162 5.36 -1.87 15.50
C TRP A 162 4.43 -3.06 15.69
N LEU A 163 4.95 -4.27 15.59
CA LEU A 163 4.23 -5.53 15.70
C LEU A 163 4.87 -6.38 16.79
N ALA A 164 4.15 -6.66 17.87
CA ALA A 164 4.64 -7.47 18.98
C ALA A 164 3.62 -8.53 19.41
N PRO A 165 4.07 -9.59 20.13
CA PRO A 165 3.15 -10.55 20.75
C PRO A 165 2.11 -9.82 21.60
N ALA A 166 0.86 -10.33 21.60
CA ALA A 166 -0.21 -9.81 22.44
C ALA A 166 0.23 -9.78 23.91
N GLY A 167 -0.08 -8.69 24.61
CA GLY A 167 0.35 -8.48 26.00
C GLY A 167 1.70 -7.79 26.15
N THR A 168 2.47 -7.58 25.07
CA THR A 168 3.68 -6.73 25.13
C THR A 168 3.27 -5.27 25.37
N PRO A 169 3.90 -4.57 26.35
CA PRO A 169 3.61 -3.16 26.57
C PRO A 169 3.87 -2.35 25.28
N PRO A 170 2.94 -1.45 24.90
CA PRO A 170 3.13 -0.64 23.70
C PRO A 170 4.24 0.41 23.92
N PRO A 171 4.80 0.94 22.83
CA PRO A 171 5.68 2.10 22.88
C PRO A 171 4.99 3.26 23.59
N THR A 172 5.74 3.98 24.41
CA THR A 172 5.23 5.18 25.13
C THR A 172 5.27 6.39 24.21
N GLY A 173 4.24 7.24 24.28
CA GLY A 173 4.16 8.48 23.50
C GLY A 173 2.75 9.06 23.49
N PRO A 174 2.56 10.23 22.91
CA PRO A 174 1.23 10.79 22.69
C PRO A 174 0.37 9.84 21.85
N GLU A 175 -0.86 9.64 22.29
CA GLU A 175 -1.86 8.88 21.52
C GLU A 175 -2.43 9.77 20.42
N LEU A 176 -2.43 9.29 19.18
CA LEU A 176 -2.97 9.98 18.01
C LEU A 176 -4.22 9.28 17.49
N PRO A 177 -5.15 10.04 16.87
CA PRO A 177 -6.33 9.46 16.26
C PRO A 177 -5.97 8.52 15.12
N LEU A 178 -6.67 7.39 15.00
CA LEU A 178 -6.50 6.45 13.88
C LEU A 178 -6.73 7.12 12.51
N ALA A 179 -7.60 8.12 12.45
CA ALA A 179 -7.84 8.90 11.23
C ALA A 179 -6.55 9.56 10.70
N TYR A 180 -5.63 9.99 11.59
CA TYR A 180 -4.35 10.53 11.20
C TYR A 180 -3.47 9.48 10.49
N TRP A 181 -3.47 8.24 10.98
CA TRP A 181 -2.78 7.12 10.30
C TRP A 181 -3.36 6.84 8.92
N HIS A 182 -4.68 6.83 8.79
CA HIS A 182 -5.33 6.63 7.50
C HIS A 182 -4.95 7.72 6.50
N TRP A 183 -4.96 8.98 6.94
CA TRP A 183 -4.52 10.09 6.10
C TRP A 183 -3.05 9.98 5.71
N LEU A 184 -2.15 9.70 6.64
CA LEU A 184 -0.73 9.46 6.33
C LEU A 184 -0.54 8.27 5.38
N SER A 185 -1.38 7.24 5.48
CA SER A 185 -1.35 6.10 4.57
C SER A 185 -1.70 6.51 3.14
N VAL A 186 -2.73 7.32 2.97
CA VAL A 186 -3.07 7.92 1.68
C VAL A 186 -1.92 8.80 1.18
N ARG A 187 -1.40 9.69 2.02
CA ARG A 187 -0.31 10.61 1.68
C ARG A 187 1.03 9.91 1.39
N SER A 188 1.19 8.65 1.76
CA SER A 188 2.33 7.84 1.33
C SER A 188 2.25 7.38 -0.13
N GLY A 189 1.11 7.59 -0.79
CA GLY A 189 0.89 7.18 -2.19
C GLY A 189 0.77 5.66 -2.39
N ILE A 190 0.67 4.88 -1.30
CA ILE A 190 0.60 3.40 -1.37
C ILE A 190 -0.78 2.95 -0.90
N ALA A 191 -1.61 2.52 -1.85
CA ALA A 191 -2.92 1.94 -1.55
C ALA A 191 -2.79 0.44 -1.27
N MET A 192 -3.35 -0.03 -0.15
CA MET A 192 -3.49 -1.46 0.13
C MET A 192 -4.83 -1.95 -0.43
N VAL A 193 -4.80 -3.06 -1.19
CA VAL A 193 -6.01 -3.66 -1.74
C VAL A 193 -6.72 -4.47 -0.67
N GLY A 194 -8.00 -4.16 -0.47
CA GLY A 194 -8.92 -4.84 0.40
C GLY A 194 -10.24 -5.18 -0.31
N PRO A 195 -11.30 -5.56 0.42
CA PRO A 195 -12.56 -5.99 -0.16
C PRO A 195 -13.18 -5.00 -1.15
N ALA A 196 -13.15 -3.70 -0.85
CA ALA A 196 -13.74 -2.65 -1.69
C ALA A 196 -13.04 -2.47 -3.05
N THR A 197 -11.78 -2.92 -3.18
CA THR A 197 -10.97 -2.79 -4.40
C THR A 197 -10.49 -4.15 -4.92
N PHE A 198 -11.13 -5.22 -4.47
CA PHE A 198 -10.83 -6.60 -4.88
C PHE A 198 -10.90 -6.75 -6.41
N GLU A 199 -9.81 -7.21 -7.01
CA GLU A 199 -9.65 -7.40 -8.46
C GLU A 199 -9.84 -6.13 -9.33
N ALA A 200 -9.87 -4.93 -8.74
CA ALA A 200 -10.01 -3.70 -9.49
C ALA A 200 -8.73 -3.34 -10.28
N PHE A 201 -7.55 -3.69 -9.76
CA PHE A 201 -6.27 -3.20 -10.27
C PHE A 201 -5.31 -4.34 -10.64
N VAL A 202 -4.39 -4.07 -11.56
CA VAL A 202 -3.11 -4.79 -11.66
C VAL A 202 -2.06 -4.01 -10.84
N PRO A 203 -0.95 -4.62 -10.41
CA PRO A 203 0.04 -3.96 -9.53
C PRO A 203 0.52 -2.59 -10.02
N GLN A 204 0.77 -2.43 -11.32
CA GLN A 204 1.22 -1.17 -11.92
C GLN A 204 0.18 -0.05 -11.84
N MET A 205 -1.10 -0.38 -11.79
CA MET A 205 -2.16 0.62 -11.60
C MET A 205 -2.13 1.25 -10.19
N LEU A 206 -1.36 0.66 -9.28
CA LEU A 206 -1.11 1.14 -7.92
C LEU A 206 0.35 1.54 -7.70
N ASN A 207 1.16 1.63 -8.75
CA ASN A 207 2.60 1.95 -8.73
C ASN A 207 3.43 0.97 -7.88
N TYR A 208 2.98 -0.28 -7.71
CA TYR A 208 3.66 -1.24 -6.84
C TYR A 208 5.07 -1.56 -7.30
N GLU A 209 5.34 -1.55 -8.62
CA GLU A 209 6.68 -1.72 -9.15
C GLU A 209 7.63 -0.59 -8.71
N SER A 210 7.10 0.64 -8.60
CA SER A 210 7.89 1.82 -8.21
C SER A 210 8.26 1.85 -6.72
N VAL A 211 7.50 1.13 -5.89
CA VAL A 211 7.70 1.08 -4.42
C VAL A 211 8.18 -0.29 -3.95
N GLY A 212 8.68 -1.13 -4.87
CA GLY A 212 9.26 -2.43 -4.56
C GLY A 212 8.23 -3.51 -4.22
N GLY A 213 6.98 -3.38 -4.68
CA GLY A 213 5.91 -4.37 -4.47
C GLY A 213 5.86 -5.50 -5.50
N VAL A 214 6.70 -5.44 -6.55
CA VAL A 214 6.81 -6.46 -7.60
C VAL A 214 8.27 -6.79 -7.87
N SER A 215 8.61 -8.07 -7.86
CA SER A 215 9.90 -8.56 -8.34
C SER A 215 9.73 -9.16 -9.73
N PHE A 216 10.44 -8.61 -10.71
CA PHE A 216 10.47 -9.12 -12.08
C PHE A 216 11.57 -10.17 -12.32
N LYS A 217 12.42 -10.41 -11.30
CA LYS A 217 13.56 -11.36 -11.36
C LYS A 217 13.28 -12.69 -10.70
N LYS A 218 12.13 -12.82 -10.03
CA LYS A 218 11.73 -14.04 -9.34
C LYS A 218 11.05 -15.06 -10.28
N GLY A 219 10.85 -16.30 -9.77
CA GLY A 219 10.10 -17.36 -10.45
C GLY A 219 8.59 -17.08 -10.57
N CYS A 220 7.86 -18.00 -11.16
CA CYS A 220 6.45 -17.86 -11.52
C CYS A 220 5.52 -17.65 -10.32
N TYR A 221 4.46 -16.85 -10.54
CA TYR A 221 3.32 -16.66 -9.64
C TYR A 221 2.04 -16.40 -10.47
N PRO A 222 0.82 -16.55 -9.90
CA PRO A 222 -0.41 -16.33 -10.63
C PRO A 222 -0.50 -14.92 -11.22
N GLY A 223 -0.80 -14.81 -12.53
CA GLY A 223 -0.94 -13.54 -13.23
C GLY A 223 0.36 -12.85 -13.66
N GLN A 224 1.52 -13.47 -13.41
CA GLN A 224 2.84 -12.89 -13.75
C GLN A 224 2.95 -12.48 -15.21
N GLU A 225 2.38 -13.24 -16.15
CA GLU A 225 2.44 -12.91 -17.58
C GLU A 225 1.81 -11.54 -17.86
N VAL A 226 0.63 -11.27 -17.30
CA VAL A 226 -0.07 -9.98 -17.46
C VAL A 226 0.70 -8.85 -16.78
N VAL A 227 1.22 -9.08 -15.58
CA VAL A 227 2.02 -8.10 -14.82
C VAL A 227 3.31 -7.79 -15.57
N ALA A 228 4.03 -8.80 -16.07
CA ALA A 228 5.25 -8.60 -16.85
C ALA A 228 4.98 -7.91 -18.20
N ARG A 229 3.90 -8.31 -18.89
CA ARG A 229 3.49 -7.66 -20.15
C ARG A 229 3.17 -6.17 -19.94
N SER A 230 2.49 -5.84 -18.84
CA SER A 230 2.17 -4.44 -18.50
C SER A 230 3.43 -3.60 -18.28
N GLN A 231 4.54 -4.21 -17.84
CA GLN A 231 5.81 -3.54 -17.62
C GLN A 231 6.67 -3.42 -18.89
N PHE A 232 6.82 -4.54 -19.63
CA PHE A 232 7.84 -4.66 -20.67
C PHE A 232 7.29 -4.54 -22.11
N ARG A 233 5.97 -4.59 -22.31
CA ARG A 233 5.35 -4.55 -23.63
C ARG A 233 4.28 -3.47 -23.70
N GLY A 234 4.71 -2.23 -23.89
CA GLY A 234 3.84 -1.07 -24.07
C GLY A 234 4.00 -0.03 -22.98
N THR A 235 3.22 1.03 -23.08
CA THR A 235 3.15 2.09 -22.05
C THR A 235 2.16 1.71 -20.97
N ILE A 236 2.49 1.97 -19.71
CA ILE A 236 1.56 1.81 -18.59
C ILE A 236 0.46 2.86 -18.74
N LYS A 237 -0.75 2.42 -19.09
CA LYS A 237 -1.88 3.32 -19.41
C LYS A 237 -2.61 3.87 -18.19
N ARG A 238 -2.45 3.26 -17.02
CA ARG A 238 -3.06 3.68 -15.75
C ARG A 238 -2.03 3.59 -14.63
N ARG A 239 -2.00 4.61 -13.78
CA ARG A 239 -1.14 4.71 -12.60
C ARG A 239 -1.91 5.28 -11.42
N ALA A 240 -1.40 5.13 -10.22
CA ALA A 240 -1.91 5.78 -9.02
C ALA A 240 -1.39 7.22 -8.94
N TYR A 241 -2.29 8.13 -8.60
CA TYR A 241 -2.02 9.55 -8.36
C TYR A 241 -2.60 9.95 -7.03
N LEU A 242 -1.94 10.89 -6.34
CA LEU A 242 -2.51 11.56 -5.18
C LEU A 242 -3.39 12.71 -5.63
N VAL A 243 -4.54 12.84 -4.98
CA VAL A 243 -5.49 13.94 -5.22
C VAL A 243 -6.01 14.49 -3.91
N HIS A 244 -6.41 15.76 -3.92
CA HIS A 244 -7.16 16.42 -2.88
C HIS A 244 -8.57 16.75 -3.37
N ALA A 245 -9.56 16.62 -2.48
CA ALA A 245 -10.95 16.99 -2.70
C ALA A 245 -11.49 17.80 -1.52
N GLN A 246 -12.28 18.86 -1.79
CA GLN A 246 -12.91 19.70 -0.74
C GLN A 246 -14.09 19.01 -0.04
N ALA A 247 -14.63 17.93 -0.61
CA ALA A 247 -15.76 17.18 -0.09
C ALA A 247 -15.43 15.68 0.01
N PRO A 248 -16.23 14.89 0.74
CA PRO A 248 -15.99 13.46 0.95
C PRO A 248 -15.83 12.69 -0.35
N VAL A 249 -14.80 11.82 -0.36
CA VAL A 249 -14.50 10.86 -1.43
C VAL A 249 -14.34 9.49 -0.78
N ALA A 250 -14.91 8.46 -1.39
CA ALA A 250 -14.87 7.10 -0.87
C ALA A 250 -14.12 6.13 -1.78
N VAL A 251 -13.52 5.10 -1.19
CA VAL A 251 -12.87 4.00 -1.90
C VAL A 251 -13.87 3.29 -2.81
N GLY A 252 -13.46 2.99 -4.04
CA GLY A 252 -14.31 2.36 -5.05
C GLY A 252 -15.18 3.33 -5.85
N GLN A 253 -15.15 4.61 -5.56
CA GLN A 253 -15.82 5.60 -6.40
C GLN A 253 -15.08 5.77 -7.74
N GLU A 254 -15.85 5.86 -8.83
CA GLU A 254 -15.32 6.18 -10.13
C GLU A 254 -14.92 7.66 -10.24
N VAL A 255 -13.92 7.93 -11.06
CA VAL A 255 -13.43 9.28 -11.34
C VAL A 255 -13.63 9.56 -12.83
N PHE A 256 -14.08 10.76 -13.13
CA PHE A 256 -14.43 11.24 -14.47
C PHE A 256 -13.62 12.49 -14.81
N ASP A 257 -13.30 12.65 -16.08
CA ASP A 257 -12.83 13.93 -16.62
C ASP A 257 -14.01 14.66 -17.26
N LEU A 258 -14.17 15.95 -17.00
CA LEU A 258 -15.25 16.74 -17.58
C LEU A 258 -15.17 16.86 -19.11
N SER A 259 -14.04 16.54 -19.73
CA SER A 259 -13.93 16.45 -21.20
C SER A 259 -14.66 15.20 -21.77
N ASP A 260 -14.85 14.15 -20.95
CA ASP A 260 -15.60 12.94 -21.29
C ASP A 260 -16.33 12.44 -20.02
N PRO A 261 -17.44 13.11 -19.63
CA PRO A 261 -18.11 12.83 -18.36
C PRO A 261 -18.93 11.52 -18.36
N GLU A 262 -19.11 10.88 -19.49
CA GLU A 262 -19.85 9.62 -19.63
C GLU A 262 -18.97 8.41 -19.37
N GLN A 263 -17.62 8.56 -19.46
CA GLN A 263 -16.68 7.47 -19.27
C GLN A 263 -15.77 7.68 -18.07
N ALA A 264 -15.79 6.74 -17.13
CA ALA A 264 -14.87 6.77 -16.00
C ALA A 264 -13.40 6.66 -16.45
N CYS A 265 -12.60 7.65 -16.11
CA CYS A 265 -11.16 7.69 -16.37
C CYS A 265 -10.33 7.06 -15.26
N GLY A 266 -10.89 6.89 -14.06
CA GLY A 266 -10.20 6.38 -12.88
C GLY A 266 -11.11 5.75 -11.82
N LEU A 267 -10.46 5.23 -10.77
CA LEU A 267 -11.12 4.63 -9.60
C LEU A 267 -10.36 5.00 -8.33
N VAL A 268 -11.06 5.39 -7.28
CA VAL A 268 -10.48 5.71 -5.96
C VAL A 268 -10.01 4.41 -5.30
N ALA A 269 -8.70 4.31 -5.06
CA ALA A 269 -8.07 3.14 -4.44
C ALA A 269 -7.94 3.29 -2.90
N ALA A 270 -7.77 4.51 -2.41
CA ALA A 270 -7.74 4.83 -0.98
C ALA A 270 -8.22 6.28 -0.77
N ALA A 271 -8.83 6.57 0.37
CA ALA A 271 -9.26 7.93 0.72
C ALA A 271 -9.27 8.10 2.24
N ALA A 272 -8.98 9.30 2.71
CA ALA A 272 -9.06 9.66 4.13
C ALA A 272 -9.34 11.16 4.30
N PRO A 273 -10.05 11.56 5.38
CA PRO A 273 -10.24 12.97 5.71
C PRO A 273 -8.91 13.61 6.09
N CYS A 274 -8.73 14.87 5.72
CA CYS A 274 -7.58 15.67 6.13
C CYS A 274 -7.68 16.01 7.64
N PRO A 275 -6.55 16.00 8.38
CA PRO A 275 -6.56 16.25 9.83
C PRO A 275 -7.09 17.62 10.25
N ASP A 276 -6.96 18.62 9.40
CA ASP A 276 -7.47 19.98 9.60
C ASP A 276 -8.97 20.13 9.30
N GLY A 277 -9.64 19.05 8.91
CA GLY A 277 -11.05 19.05 8.51
C GLY A 277 -11.32 19.68 7.14
N GLN A 278 -10.28 20.04 6.39
CA GLN A 278 -10.41 20.69 5.08
C GLN A 278 -10.39 19.67 3.93
N GLY A 279 -11.44 18.88 3.83
CA GLY A 279 -11.62 17.94 2.71
C GLY A 279 -10.99 16.57 2.94
N TYR A 280 -10.64 15.92 1.84
CA TYR A 280 -10.14 14.53 1.78
C TYR A 280 -8.95 14.46 0.85
N ASP A 281 -7.97 13.66 1.23
CA ASP A 281 -6.94 13.21 0.29
C ASP A 281 -7.26 11.78 -0.17
N ALA A 282 -6.94 11.47 -1.42
CA ALA A 282 -7.20 10.16 -1.98
C ALA A 282 -6.08 9.70 -2.93
N ILE A 283 -5.96 8.38 -3.10
CA ILE A 283 -5.19 7.75 -4.16
C ILE A 283 -6.18 7.33 -5.24
N VAL A 284 -6.00 7.82 -6.45
CA VAL A 284 -6.82 7.48 -7.61
C VAL A 284 -5.98 6.76 -8.64
N SER A 285 -6.38 5.54 -9.00
CA SER A 285 -5.82 4.87 -10.16
C SER A 285 -6.55 5.36 -11.41
N MET A 286 -5.86 6.12 -12.28
CA MET A 286 -6.47 6.71 -13.47
C MET A 286 -5.59 6.63 -14.71
N GLN A 287 -6.17 6.96 -15.85
CA GLN A 287 -5.47 7.03 -17.13
C GLN A 287 -4.33 8.06 -17.08
N THR A 288 -3.14 7.66 -17.52
CA THR A 288 -1.95 8.53 -17.54
C THR A 288 -2.12 9.71 -18.48
N SER A 289 -2.85 9.52 -19.59
CA SER A 289 -3.15 10.58 -20.54
C SER A 289 -4.00 11.71 -19.92
N VAL A 290 -5.00 11.36 -19.11
CA VAL A 290 -5.86 12.34 -18.42
C VAL A 290 -5.06 13.13 -17.38
N ALA A 291 -4.23 12.44 -16.59
CA ALA A 291 -3.36 13.10 -15.61
C ALA A 291 -2.36 14.06 -16.27
N ALA A 292 -1.77 13.68 -17.40
CA ALA A 292 -0.80 14.50 -18.15
C ALA A 292 -1.44 15.74 -18.80
N GLN A 293 -2.70 15.68 -19.19
CA GLN A 293 -3.42 16.80 -19.81
C GLN A 293 -3.97 17.80 -18.77
N GLY A 294 -3.87 17.52 -17.47
CA GLY A 294 -4.43 18.38 -16.43
C GLY A 294 -5.97 18.44 -16.46
N GLY A 295 -6.61 17.30 -16.75
CA GLY A 295 -8.05 17.18 -16.88
C GLY A 295 -8.81 17.71 -15.64
N GLN A 296 -10.04 18.16 -15.83
CA GLN A 296 -10.94 18.60 -14.75
C GLN A 296 -11.59 17.37 -14.11
N LEU A 297 -10.93 16.82 -13.10
CA LEU A 297 -11.34 15.57 -12.47
C LEU A 297 -12.47 15.75 -11.47
N ARG A 298 -13.43 14.81 -11.49
CA ARG A 298 -14.55 14.72 -10.56
C ARG A 298 -14.71 13.30 -10.03
N ALA A 299 -14.99 13.15 -8.74
CA ALA A 299 -15.36 11.86 -8.17
C ALA A 299 -16.87 11.62 -8.29
N ALA A 300 -17.31 10.37 -8.46
CA ALA A 300 -18.71 9.94 -8.47
C ALA A 300 -19.59 10.57 -9.58
N GLY A 301 -19.00 11.15 -10.62
CA GLY A 301 -19.71 11.75 -11.75
C GLY A 301 -19.44 13.24 -11.95
N ALA A 302 -19.97 13.82 -13.01
CA ALA A 302 -19.69 15.20 -13.44
C ALA A 302 -20.05 16.27 -12.42
N GLN A 303 -21.01 16.02 -11.53
CA GLN A 303 -21.44 16.95 -10.46
C GLN A 303 -20.78 16.64 -9.11
N GLY A 304 -19.93 15.62 -9.04
CA GLY A 304 -19.27 15.22 -7.81
C GLY A 304 -18.10 16.14 -7.41
N PRO A 305 -17.43 15.83 -6.29
CA PRO A 305 -16.31 16.61 -5.80
C PRO A 305 -15.20 16.80 -6.82
N SER A 306 -14.69 18.02 -6.94
CA SER A 306 -13.50 18.31 -7.75
C SER A 306 -12.27 17.69 -7.12
N LEU A 307 -11.39 17.10 -7.95
CA LEU A 307 -10.14 16.50 -7.53
C LEU A 307 -8.97 17.32 -8.07
N THR A 308 -8.05 17.70 -7.20
CA THR A 308 -6.81 18.40 -7.56
C THR A 308 -5.63 17.45 -7.38
N LEU A 309 -4.78 17.31 -8.41
CA LEU A 309 -3.59 16.49 -8.34
C LEU A 309 -2.59 17.00 -7.31
N LEU A 310 -2.01 16.09 -6.55
CA LEU A 310 -0.92 16.33 -5.61
C LEU A 310 0.34 15.57 -6.06
N PRO A 311 1.55 16.04 -5.70
CA PRO A 311 2.78 15.32 -6.02
C PRO A 311 2.86 13.99 -5.26
N LEU A 312 3.34 12.93 -5.95
CA LEU A 312 3.66 11.65 -5.32
C LEU A 312 4.93 11.79 -4.45
N PRO A 313 5.01 11.09 -3.30
CA PRO A 313 6.17 11.16 -2.41
C PRO A 313 7.35 10.28 -2.88
N TYR A 314 7.24 9.64 -4.03
CA TYR A 314 8.28 8.80 -4.63
C TYR A 314 8.30 8.97 -6.15
N PRO A 315 9.45 8.76 -6.80
CA PRO A 315 9.54 8.74 -8.24
C PRO A 315 8.85 7.51 -8.83
N LEU A 316 8.18 7.68 -9.97
CA LEU A 316 7.68 6.56 -10.75
C LEU A 316 8.81 5.88 -11.51
N LEU A 317 8.78 4.56 -11.54
CA LEU A 317 9.66 3.78 -12.40
C LEU A 317 9.14 3.91 -13.84
N GLU A 318 9.90 4.60 -14.69
CA GLU A 318 9.47 4.86 -16.06
C GLU A 318 9.85 3.71 -17.00
N ASP A 319 11.08 3.16 -16.88
CA ASP A 319 11.55 1.99 -17.65
C ASP A 319 12.47 1.11 -16.80
N ILE A 320 12.35 -0.21 -16.95
CA ILE A 320 13.25 -1.22 -16.34
C ILE A 320 14.03 -1.91 -17.46
#